data_9ddb67debb9867a5fd48e6162cab2ec4
#
_entry.id   9ddb67debb9867a5fd48e6162cab2ec4
#
_cell.length_a   1.000
_cell.length_b   1.000
_cell.length_c   1.000
_cell.angle_alpha   90.00
_cell.angle_beta   90.00
_cell.angle_gamma   90.00
#
_symmetry.space_group_name_H-M   'P 1'
#
loop_
_entity.id
_entity.type
_entity.pdbx_description
1 polymer ?
#
loop_
_entity_poly.entity_id
_entity_poly.type
_entity_poly.pdbx_seq_one_letter_code
_entity_poly.pdbx_strand_id
1 'polypeptide(L)'
;MKKLITRTLCAILMLAMLIPMMTFMASAAEFVNLYDNTKVACGTPPTTATADAAYNANYYCSNLIEVKAGDVITFGPVQIKQGYFLTTYDADGNRKIAQVKYADCKKVDTIVTGTEIVQWTVPEGSTSIRMATSQMYFDCTMITVNQPFTTADYFATMEKAGVNVDFLRPTAAKGELTNIFPVSDKVYEGRVDKSNAEIASAAYRTCPAVPVKEGDVIYFGAAAIDQGYHLVLLDKNGNGTTTVNIDYMVQYDLIGNGFTVFAYRMRPGTGYVRVVAATGVYDDGIELATINQPFTAADYLKKFNITLPGQAPAGHELYGKKMLFMGDSISYGSGDAVSPFRTGRAWAGRIADRTGAIVTNASVSGAKASYVNGDDKTKWLYTQFEENKNQQFDIIVMHGGVNDARHNRSIGKILDSEDSAALDKAKNTYVGGLQWLFYNVKKSQPNAKLYFIANHHLDGHTTGNAKNMAPYFDMAKELCEKYGIIFIDLYNNKELNDKLETTTTKYLPDTLHLNAAGYEIITPYILDAIVAGLSVTVEPETTAPETTEAPVETTVAPEVTDEATEEPVIESGVTDVPQDEEKTGCGGMIAGAVAVIALLGTAIVFKKKD
;
A
#
# COMPACT_ATOMS: atom_id res chain seq x y z
N MET A 1 -22.70 8.88 -61.32
CA MET A 1 -22.97 9.95 -60.34
C MET A 1 -22.69 9.54 -58.91
N LYS A 2 -23.25 8.47 -58.32
CA LYS A 2 -22.99 8.10 -56.90
C LYS A 2 -21.50 7.94 -56.51
N LYS A 3 -20.67 7.29 -57.33
CA LYS A 3 -19.22 7.11 -57.05
C LYS A 3 -18.40 8.42 -57.09
N LEU A 4 -18.84 9.42 -57.85
CA LEU A 4 -18.16 10.71 -57.92
C LEU A 4 -18.48 11.56 -56.68
N ILE A 5 -19.74 11.54 -56.23
CA ILE A 5 -20.20 12.24 -55.02
C ILE A 5 -19.49 11.71 -53.77
N THR A 6 -19.31 10.37 -53.65
CA THR A 6 -18.62 9.77 -52.50
C THR A 6 -17.14 10.14 -52.46
N ARG A 7 -16.45 10.20 -53.61
CA ARG A 7 -15.04 10.61 -53.68
C ARG A 7 -14.84 12.09 -53.35
N THR A 8 -15.75 12.95 -53.80
CA THR A 8 -15.73 14.38 -53.50
C THR A 8 -16.02 14.64 -51.99
N LEU A 9 -16.97 13.88 -51.41
CA LEU A 9 -17.28 13.99 -49.97
C LEU A 9 -16.12 13.50 -49.10
N CYS A 10 -15.43 12.41 -49.45
CA CYS A 10 -14.22 11.95 -48.73
C CYS A 10 -13.05 12.94 -48.85
N ALA A 11 -12.87 13.56 -50.02
CA ALA A 11 -11.83 14.58 -50.20
C ALA A 11 -12.11 15.86 -49.37
N ILE A 12 -13.38 16.28 -49.27
CA ILE A 12 -13.80 17.41 -48.45
C ILE A 12 -13.65 17.07 -46.97
N LEU A 13 -13.98 15.85 -46.52
CA LEU A 13 -13.77 15.42 -45.14
C LEU A 13 -12.28 15.32 -44.80
N MET A 14 -11.43 14.80 -45.67
CA MET A 14 -9.97 14.80 -45.45
C MET A 14 -9.39 16.22 -45.45
N LEU A 15 -9.87 17.11 -46.27
CA LEU A 15 -9.44 18.52 -46.25
C LEU A 15 -9.93 19.23 -44.99
N ALA A 16 -11.16 18.94 -44.53
CA ALA A 16 -11.70 19.47 -43.26
C ALA A 16 -11.01 18.91 -42.01
N MET A 17 -10.39 17.74 -42.06
CA MET A 17 -9.54 17.20 -41.01
C MET A 17 -8.10 17.71 -41.07
N LEU A 18 -7.61 18.13 -42.22
CA LEU A 18 -6.27 18.71 -42.39
C LEU A 18 -6.20 20.20 -42.02
N ILE A 19 -7.31 20.94 -42.14
CA ILE A 19 -7.38 22.37 -41.78
C ILE A 19 -7.15 22.59 -40.25
N PRO A 20 -7.71 21.80 -39.33
CA PRO A 20 -7.36 21.93 -37.90
C PRO A 20 -5.92 21.51 -37.56
N MET A 21 -5.31 20.61 -38.34
CA MET A 21 -3.90 20.24 -38.13
C MET A 21 -2.92 21.31 -38.67
N MET A 22 -3.29 22.10 -39.66
CA MET A 22 -2.44 23.19 -40.15
C MET A 22 -2.55 24.48 -39.35
N THR A 23 -3.61 24.68 -38.57
CA THR A 23 -3.74 25.88 -37.72
C THR A 23 -3.05 25.76 -36.35
N PHE A 24 -2.49 24.59 -36.02
CA PHE A 24 -1.70 24.40 -34.78
C PHE A 24 -0.17 24.54 -34.97
N MET A 25 0.28 24.98 -36.13
CA MET A 25 1.61 25.56 -36.28
C MET A 25 1.53 27.08 -36.09
N ALA A 26 0.81 27.57 -35.06
CA ALA A 26 1.05 28.89 -34.53
C ALA A 26 2.50 28.84 -34.00
N SER A 27 3.38 29.70 -34.56
CA SER A 27 4.72 29.89 -34.01
C SER A 27 4.55 30.06 -32.49
N ALA A 28 5.18 29.18 -31.71
CA ALA A 28 5.13 29.29 -30.27
C ALA A 28 5.44 30.75 -29.92
N ALA A 29 4.51 31.42 -29.25
CA ALA A 29 4.73 32.80 -28.83
C ALA A 29 6.05 32.84 -28.08
N GLU A 30 6.95 33.73 -28.44
CA GLU A 30 8.21 33.87 -27.74
C GLU A 30 7.93 34.52 -26.38
N PHE A 31 7.96 33.73 -25.31
CA PHE A 31 7.74 34.20 -23.95
C PHE A 31 9.01 34.82 -23.41
N VAL A 32 8.88 36.02 -22.85
CA VAL A 32 9.95 36.68 -22.12
C VAL A 32 9.88 36.26 -20.67
N ASN A 33 10.75 35.33 -20.28
CA ASN A 33 10.91 34.95 -18.88
C ASN A 33 11.66 36.05 -18.12
N LEU A 34 10.99 36.67 -17.16
CA LEU A 34 11.56 37.73 -16.33
C LEU A 34 12.31 37.20 -15.10
N TYR A 35 12.27 35.90 -14.85
CA TYR A 35 13.06 35.26 -13.81
C TYR A 35 14.49 35.02 -14.31
N ASP A 36 15.42 35.81 -13.78
CA ASP A 36 16.84 35.71 -14.12
C ASP A 36 17.56 34.85 -13.07
N ASN A 37 17.79 33.58 -13.41
CA ASN A 37 18.42 32.61 -12.51
C ASN A 37 19.88 32.97 -12.14
N THR A 38 20.52 33.89 -12.85
CA THR A 38 21.86 34.39 -12.51
C THR A 38 21.86 35.48 -11.43
N LYS A 39 20.69 36.00 -11.12
CA LYS A 39 20.46 37.10 -10.14
C LYS A 39 19.62 36.69 -8.93
N VAL A 40 19.44 35.36 -8.73
CA VAL A 40 18.69 34.86 -7.59
C VAL A 40 19.58 34.73 -6.35
N ALA A 41 18.99 34.93 -5.18
CA ALA A 41 19.66 34.74 -3.91
C ALA A 41 18.94 33.68 -3.06
N CYS A 42 19.68 32.82 -2.35
CA CYS A 42 19.09 31.88 -1.40
C CYS A 42 18.39 32.63 -0.28
N GLY A 43 17.06 32.50 -0.19
CA GLY A 43 16.28 33.16 0.82
C GLY A 43 14.89 33.59 0.35
N THR A 44 14.26 34.41 1.15
CA THR A 44 12.93 34.97 0.91
C THR A 44 13.00 36.46 0.57
N PRO A 45 12.01 37.05 -0.13
CA PRO A 45 11.95 38.46 -0.43
C PRO A 45 12.07 39.32 0.83
N PRO A 46 12.94 40.34 0.79
CA PRO A 46 13.24 41.19 1.95
C PRO A 46 12.10 42.18 2.26
N THR A 47 12.27 42.95 3.33
CA THR A 47 11.31 44.00 3.74
C THR A 47 11.34 45.22 2.86
N THR A 48 12.42 45.47 2.12
CA THR A 48 12.54 46.57 1.15
C THR A 48 13.03 46.00 -0.20
N ALA A 49 12.68 46.69 -1.29
CA ALA A 49 12.98 46.27 -2.65
C ALA A 49 14.49 46.09 -2.92
N THR A 50 15.31 46.94 -2.29
CA THR A 50 16.75 47.00 -2.50
C THR A 50 17.58 46.19 -1.51
N ALA A 51 16.97 45.68 -0.44
CA ALA A 51 17.68 44.85 0.54
C ALA A 51 18.01 43.45 -0.01
N ASP A 52 19.00 42.82 0.59
CA ASP A 52 19.33 41.41 0.30
C ASP A 52 18.21 40.47 0.75
N ALA A 53 18.09 39.34 0.08
CA ALA A 53 17.16 38.29 0.46
C ALA A 53 17.42 37.82 1.90
N ALA A 54 16.34 37.67 2.68
CA ALA A 54 16.43 37.10 4.02
C ALA A 54 16.71 35.60 3.88
N TYR A 55 17.82 35.14 4.42
CA TYR A 55 18.25 33.75 4.27
C TYR A 55 17.15 32.76 4.72
N ASN A 56 16.79 31.86 3.83
CA ASN A 56 15.92 30.74 4.10
C ASN A 56 16.31 29.58 3.17
N ALA A 57 16.74 28.48 3.77
CA ALA A 57 17.26 27.33 3.04
C ALA A 57 16.26 26.63 2.10
N ASN A 58 14.97 26.97 2.14
CA ASN A 58 13.92 26.34 1.33
C ASN A 58 13.54 27.17 0.09
N TYR A 59 14.05 28.40 -0.05
CA TYR A 59 13.64 29.31 -1.10
C TYR A 59 14.81 29.99 -1.81
N TYR A 60 14.54 30.37 -3.05
CA TYR A 60 15.30 31.38 -3.78
C TYR A 60 14.43 32.60 -4.03
N CYS A 61 15.00 33.76 -3.83
CA CYS A 61 14.40 35.06 -4.10
C CYS A 61 14.84 35.52 -5.49
N SER A 62 13.88 35.87 -6.35
CA SER A 62 14.17 36.42 -7.68
C SER A 62 14.83 37.80 -7.62
N ASN A 63 15.37 38.26 -8.77
CA ASN A 63 15.62 39.64 -9.06
C ASN A 63 14.34 40.49 -8.87
N LEU A 64 14.50 41.81 -8.74
CA LEU A 64 13.38 42.75 -8.75
C LEU A 64 12.78 42.80 -10.15
N ILE A 65 11.45 42.72 -10.26
CA ILE A 65 10.70 42.77 -11.50
C ILE A 65 9.77 43.95 -11.42
N GLU A 66 9.88 44.89 -12.37
CA GLU A 66 9.01 46.08 -12.46
C GLU A 66 7.62 45.66 -12.95
N VAL A 67 6.58 46.25 -12.34
CA VAL A 67 5.18 45.98 -12.65
C VAL A 67 4.34 47.25 -12.48
N LYS A 68 3.12 47.22 -12.99
CA LYS A 68 2.11 48.29 -12.82
C LYS A 68 0.83 47.72 -12.25
N ALA A 69 0.06 48.53 -11.57
CA ALA A 69 -1.29 48.17 -11.14
C ALA A 69 -2.13 47.66 -12.33
N GLY A 70 -2.81 46.54 -12.15
CA GLY A 70 -3.59 45.88 -13.19
C GLY A 70 -2.82 44.90 -14.06
N ASP A 71 -1.48 44.87 -14.01
CA ASP A 71 -0.71 43.84 -14.69
C ASP A 71 -1.08 42.43 -14.18
N VAL A 72 -1.15 41.47 -15.09
CA VAL A 72 -1.39 40.06 -14.78
C VAL A 72 -0.06 39.31 -14.84
N ILE A 73 0.37 38.82 -13.68
CA ILE A 73 1.58 38.02 -13.56
C ILE A 73 1.21 36.56 -13.72
N THR A 74 1.79 35.87 -14.69
CA THR A 74 1.70 34.40 -14.84
C THR A 74 3.03 33.79 -14.42
N PHE A 75 3.01 32.82 -13.54
CA PHE A 75 4.24 32.21 -13.00
C PHE A 75 4.06 30.74 -12.62
N GLY A 76 5.15 30.01 -12.67
CA GLY A 76 5.27 28.58 -12.30
C GLY A 76 6.66 28.03 -12.63
N PRO A 77 6.95 26.82 -12.18
CA PRO A 77 6.13 25.94 -11.33
C PRO A 77 6.00 26.45 -9.90
N VAL A 78 4.82 26.30 -9.33
CA VAL A 78 4.57 26.58 -7.92
C VAL A 78 3.93 25.36 -7.26
N GLN A 79 4.32 25.07 -6.03
CA GLN A 79 3.66 24.02 -5.24
C GLN A 79 2.47 24.59 -4.48
N ILE A 80 1.33 23.92 -4.56
CA ILE A 80 0.07 24.33 -3.90
C ILE A 80 0.26 24.55 -2.40
N LYS A 81 1.11 23.76 -1.75
CA LYS A 81 1.38 23.82 -0.31
C LYS A 81 2.48 24.82 0.06
N GLN A 82 3.12 25.47 -0.91
CA GLN A 82 4.11 26.52 -0.62
C GLN A 82 3.44 27.70 0.09
N GLY A 83 4.05 28.20 1.15
CA GLY A 83 3.45 29.20 2.02
C GLY A 83 3.12 30.52 1.34
N TYR A 84 3.95 30.98 0.37
CA TYR A 84 3.72 32.18 -0.44
C TYR A 84 4.64 32.20 -1.66
N PHE A 85 4.31 33.06 -2.65
CA PHE A 85 5.01 33.12 -3.94
C PHE A 85 5.62 34.47 -4.25
N LEU A 86 4.92 35.56 -3.95
CA LEU A 86 5.33 36.89 -4.32
C LEU A 86 5.29 37.83 -3.14
N THR A 87 6.16 38.85 -3.19
CA THR A 87 6.14 40.04 -2.34
C THR A 87 6.11 41.26 -3.24
N THR A 88 5.31 42.29 -2.92
CA THR A 88 5.23 43.54 -3.70
C THR A 88 5.81 44.72 -2.95
N TYR A 89 6.29 45.67 -3.70
CA TYR A 89 6.87 46.93 -3.19
C TYR A 89 6.23 48.14 -3.87
N ASP A 90 6.14 49.26 -3.14
CA ASP A 90 5.68 50.54 -3.64
C ASP A 90 6.80 51.32 -4.35
N ALA A 91 6.49 52.56 -4.78
CA ALA A 91 7.45 53.43 -5.49
C ALA A 91 8.66 53.86 -4.62
N ASP A 92 8.49 53.86 -3.31
CA ASP A 92 9.56 54.15 -2.36
C ASP A 92 10.38 52.90 -1.99
N GLY A 93 10.04 51.74 -2.57
CA GLY A 93 10.68 50.47 -2.33
C GLY A 93 10.29 49.79 -1.02
N ASN A 94 9.25 50.26 -0.33
CA ASN A 94 8.74 49.62 0.88
C ASN A 94 7.83 48.45 0.53
N ARG A 95 7.87 47.42 1.36
CA ARG A 95 7.02 46.22 1.18
C ARG A 95 5.55 46.59 1.37
N LYS A 96 4.72 46.40 0.33
CA LYS A 96 3.29 46.69 0.33
C LYS A 96 2.47 45.42 0.67
N ILE A 97 2.70 44.35 -0.06
CA ILE A 97 2.13 43.04 0.26
C ILE A 97 3.28 42.09 0.64
N ALA A 98 3.24 41.59 1.85
CA ALA A 98 4.30 40.74 2.37
C ALA A 98 4.31 39.34 1.72
N GLN A 99 3.14 38.81 1.43
CA GLN A 99 2.95 37.43 0.97
C GLN A 99 1.71 37.29 0.10
N VAL A 100 1.91 36.98 -1.18
CA VAL A 100 0.85 36.47 -2.06
C VAL A 100 0.85 34.97 -1.97
N LYS A 101 -0.24 34.38 -1.53
CA LYS A 101 -0.40 32.94 -1.29
C LYS A 101 -1.14 32.29 -2.46
N TYR A 102 -1.15 30.95 -2.49
CA TYR A 102 -1.90 30.19 -3.49
C TYR A 102 -3.39 30.60 -3.55
N ALA A 103 -4.02 30.83 -2.41
CA ALA A 103 -5.43 31.25 -2.34
C ALA A 103 -5.71 32.60 -3.00
N ASP A 104 -4.69 33.46 -3.17
CA ASP A 104 -4.82 34.77 -3.80
C ASP A 104 -4.65 34.70 -5.33
N CYS A 105 -4.30 33.52 -5.85
CA CYS A 105 -3.95 33.28 -7.24
C CYS A 105 -5.07 32.53 -7.97
N LYS A 106 -5.16 32.76 -9.28
CA LYS A 106 -6.00 31.96 -10.17
C LYS A 106 -5.15 30.84 -10.80
N LYS A 107 -5.57 29.61 -10.66
CA LYS A 107 -4.96 28.50 -11.38
C LYS A 107 -5.13 28.68 -12.90
N VAL A 108 -4.05 28.46 -13.63
CA VAL A 108 -4.03 28.43 -15.10
C VAL A 108 -3.98 27.00 -15.59
N ASP A 109 -3.00 26.22 -15.10
CA ASP A 109 -2.77 24.86 -15.58
C ASP A 109 -2.07 24.02 -14.50
N THR A 110 -2.08 22.70 -14.67
CA THR A 110 -1.36 21.75 -13.81
C THR A 110 -0.18 21.16 -14.56
N ILE A 111 1.03 21.34 -14.03
CA ILE A 111 2.24 20.75 -14.58
C ILE A 111 2.31 19.25 -14.22
N VAL A 112 2.21 18.98 -12.92
CA VAL A 112 2.13 17.63 -12.32
C VAL A 112 1.36 17.75 -11.02
N THR A 113 0.91 16.66 -10.44
CA THR A 113 0.09 16.68 -9.20
C THR A 113 0.74 17.57 -8.13
N GLY A 114 -0.02 18.55 -7.63
CA GLY A 114 0.45 19.49 -6.60
C GLY A 114 1.38 20.59 -7.08
N THR A 115 1.71 20.66 -8.39
CA THR A 115 2.57 21.69 -8.99
C THR A 115 1.86 22.35 -10.17
N GLU A 116 1.71 23.64 -10.13
CA GLU A 116 0.84 24.38 -11.04
C GLU A 116 1.48 25.63 -11.65
N ILE A 117 0.83 26.15 -12.68
CA ILE A 117 1.00 27.49 -13.22
C ILE A 117 -0.17 28.31 -12.71
N VAL A 118 0.11 29.49 -12.17
CA VAL A 118 -0.90 30.37 -11.59
C VAL A 118 -0.78 31.80 -12.11
N GLN A 119 -1.87 32.53 -11.97
CA GLN A 119 -1.95 33.98 -12.29
C GLN A 119 -2.33 34.78 -11.06
N TRP A 120 -1.80 35.99 -11.00
CA TRP A 120 -2.14 36.95 -9.98
C TRP A 120 -2.14 38.39 -10.58
N THR A 121 -3.08 39.23 -10.16
CA THR A 121 -3.18 40.62 -10.65
C THR A 121 -2.53 41.58 -9.67
N VAL A 122 -1.68 42.43 -10.17
CA VAL A 122 -0.95 43.43 -9.39
C VAL A 122 -1.92 44.50 -8.85
N PRO A 123 -1.99 44.72 -7.53
CA PRO A 123 -2.89 45.73 -6.96
C PRO A 123 -2.31 47.15 -7.09
N GLU A 124 -3.19 48.13 -6.93
CA GLU A 124 -2.82 49.55 -6.94
C GLU A 124 -1.70 49.88 -5.95
N GLY A 125 -0.78 50.78 -6.37
CA GLY A 125 0.35 51.25 -5.60
C GLY A 125 1.51 50.25 -5.46
N SER A 126 1.48 49.09 -6.13
CA SER A 126 2.64 48.23 -6.31
C SER A 126 3.36 48.60 -7.59
N THR A 127 4.69 48.75 -7.53
CA THR A 127 5.53 49.14 -8.67
C THR A 127 6.57 48.09 -9.01
N SER A 128 6.83 47.15 -8.10
CA SER A 128 7.73 46.04 -8.34
C SER A 128 7.38 44.83 -7.47
N ILE A 129 7.88 43.67 -7.89
CA ILE A 129 7.69 42.39 -7.21
C ILE A 129 9.00 41.63 -7.10
N ARG A 130 9.10 40.74 -6.11
CA ARG A 130 10.07 39.64 -6.05
C ARG A 130 9.33 38.33 -5.81
N MET A 131 9.79 37.28 -6.48
CA MET A 131 9.24 35.92 -6.32
C MET A 131 10.06 35.13 -5.32
N ALA A 132 9.37 34.35 -4.48
CA ALA A 132 9.95 33.28 -3.70
C ALA A 132 9.65 31.97 -4.40
N THR A 133 10.67 31.29 -4.93
CA THR A 133 10.53 29.97 -5.56
C THR A 133 11.14 28.91 -4.67
N SER A 134 10.59 27.69 -4.72
CA SER A 134 11.21 26.54 -4.05
C SER A 134 12.60 26.28 -4.62
N GLN A 135 13.53 25.84 -3.77
CA GLN A 135 14.92 25.62 -4.17
C GLN A 135 15.08 24.62 -5.33
N MET A 136 14.19 23.66 -5.48
CA MET A 136 14.26 22.70 -6.60
C MET A 136 13.91 23.32 -7.96
N TYR A 137 13.30 24.52 -7.97
CA TYR A 137 12.94 25.26 -9.19
C TYR A 137 13.87 26.44 -9.48
N PHE A 138 15.00 26.52 -8.81
CA PHE A 138 15.90 27.70 -8.81
C PHE A 138 16.32 28.18 -10.21
N ASP A 139 16.37 27.31 -11.20
CA ASP A 139 16.77 27.60 -12.57
C ASP A 139 15.67 27.32 -13.61
N CYS A 140 14.54 26.77 -13.19
CA CYS A 140 13.44 26.42 -14.09
C CYS A 140 12.14 27.19 -13.79
N THR A 141 12.21 28.24 -12.99
CA THR A 141 11.06 29.12 -12.75
C THR A 141 10.82 30.01 -13.97
N MET A 142 9.56 30.15 -14.35
CA MET A 142 9.11 31.08 -15.39
C MET A 142 8.12 32.06 -14.81
N ILE A 143 8.32 33.37 -15.11
CA ILE A 143 7.44 34.46 -14.74
C ILE A 143 7.30 35.42 -15.90
N THR A 144 6.07 35.76 -16.23
CA THR A 144 5.75 36.71 -17.31
C THR A 144 4.77 37.77 -16.82
N VAL A 145 4.78 38.92 -17.46
CA VAL A 145 3.84 40.02 -17.23
C VAL A 145 2.96 40.19 -18.47
N ASN A 146 1.64 40.12 -18.30
CA ASN A 146 0.64 40.23 -19.37
C ASN A 146 0.81 39.24 -20.53
N GLN A 147 1.55 38.16 -20.31
CA GLN A 147 1.76 37.06 -21.26
C GLN A 147 1.39 35.73 -20.58
N PRO A 148 0.11 35.33 -20.58
CA PRO A 148 -0.27 34.03 -20.00
C PRO A 148 0.37 32.89 -20.78
N PHE A 149 0.81 31.85 -20.05
CA PHE A 149 1.37 30.64 -20.65
C PHE A 149 0.75 29.38 -20.02
N THR A 150 0.75 28.29 -20.76
CA THR A 150 0.29 26.97 -20.37
C THR A 150 1.46 26.08 -19.97
N THR A 151 1.17 24.88 -19.49
CA THR A 151 2.17 23.83 -19.24
C THR A 151 2.97 23.47 -20.50
N ALA A 152 2.30 23.43 -21.67
CA ALA A 152 2.99 23.16 -22.95
C ALA A 152 3.97 24.29 -23.31
N ASP A 153 3.56 25.56 -23.13
CA ASP A 153 4.41 26.73 -23.36
C ASP A 153 5.60 26.77 -22.41
N TYR A 154 5.36 26.44 -21.15
CA TYR A 154 6.40 26.33 -20.13
C TYR A 154 7.48 25.32 -20.53
N PHE A 155 7.07 24.09 -20.86
CA PHE A 155 8.03 23.05 -21.25
C PHE A 155 8.80 23.43 -22.53
N ALA A 156 8.12 23.95 -23.55
CA ALA A 156 8.76 24.37 -24.78
C ALA A 156 9.79 25.50 -24.53
N THR A 157 9.48 26.45 -23.64
CA THR A 157 10.38 27.54 -23.26
C THR A 157 11.61 27.02 -22.51
N MET A 158 11.43 26.12 -21.54
CA MET A 158 12.54 25.54 -20.76
C MET A 158 13.44 24.66 -21.64
N GLU A 159 12.88 23.85 -22.53
CA GLU A 159 13.64 23.04 -23.49
C GLU A 159 14.47 23.91 -24.43
N LYS A 160 13.90 24.98 -24.98
CA LYS A 160 14.61 25.97 -25.81
C LYS A 160 15.77 26.61 -25.07
N ALA A 161 15.60 26.84 -23.76
CA ALA A 161 16.63 27.40 -22.89
C ALA A 161 17.66 26.34 -22.43
N GLY A 162 17.51 25.05 -22.78
CA GLY A 162 18.41 23.98 -22.35
C GLY A 162 18.28 23.61 -20.87
N VAL A 163 17.17 23.99 -20.23
CA VAL A 163 16.91 23.69 -18.82
C VAL A 163 16.24 22.33 -18.68
N ASN A 164 16.83 21.45 -17.88
CA ASN A 164 16.24 20.13 -17.62
C ASN A 164 15.04 20.25 -16.66
N VAL A 165 13.87 19.91 -17.16
CA VAL A 165 12.58 19.88 -16.43
C VAL A 165 11.93 18.49 -16.43
N ASP A 166 12.65 17.43 -16.75
CA ASP A 166 12.12 16.06 -16.82
C ASP A 166 11.55 15.58 -15.49
N PHE A 167 12.05 16.10 -14.38
CA PHE A 167 11.51 15.80 -13.05
C PHE A 167 10.09 16.33 -12.81
N LEU A 168 9.54 17.11 -13.73
CA LEU A 168 8.16 17.59 -13.75
C LEU A 168 7.27 16.80 -14.72
N ARG A 169 7.81 15.80 -15.41
CA ARG A 169 7.09 14.97 -16.39
C ARG A 169 7.18 13.51 -16.00
N PRO A 170 6.13 12.87 -15.47
CA PRO A 170 6.12 11.44 -15.24
C PRO A 170 6.53 10.69 -16.51
N THR A 171 7.66 10.02 -16.45
CA THR A 171 8.28 9.31 -17.57
C THR A 171 8.57 7.88 -17.15
N ALA A 172 8.16 6.92 -17.99
CA ALA A 172 8.43 5.51 -17.75
C ALA A 172 9.93 5.21 -17.72
N ALA A 173 10.31 4.23 -16.91
CA ALA A 173 11.69 3.80 -16.76
C ALA A 173 12.30 3.32 -18.08
N LYS A 174 13.51 3.77 -18.38
CA LYS A 174 14.30 3.34 -19.54
C LYS A 174 15.34 2.29 -19.08
N GLY A 175 14.92 1.04 -18.96
CA GLY A 175 15.81 -0.05 -18.54
C GLY A 175 15.68 -0.41 -17.06
N GLU A 176 16.71 -1.10 -16.54
CA GLU A 176 16.73 -1.55 -15.15
C GLU A 176 16.96 -0.39 -14.18
N LEU A 177 16.14 -0.31 -13.13
CA LEU A 177 16.25 0.71 -12.10
C LEU A 177 17.30 0.31 -11.05
N THR A 178 18.28 1.15 -10.85
CA THR A 178 19.31 0.98 -9.82
C THR A 178 18.80 1.57 -8.51
N ASN A 179 18.47 0.71 -7.56
CA ASN A 179 18.05 1.14 -6.23
C ASN A 179 19.26 1.59 -5.40
N ILE A 180 19.26 2.84 -4.95
CA ILE A 180 20.31 3.40 -4.08
C ILE A 180 20.03 3.16 -2.60
N PHE A 181 18.82 2.69 -2.26
CA PHE A 181 18.45 2.33 -0.90
C PHE A 181 18.87 0.86 -0.68
N PRO A 182 19.95 0.58 0.07
CA PRO A 182 20.43 -0.78 0.20
C PRO A 182 19.58 -1.59 1.16
N VAL A 183 19.26 -2.82 0.79
CA VAL A 183 18.75 -3.84 1.72
C VAL A 183 19.97 -4.40 2.46
N SER A 184 20.36 -3.83 3.59
CA SER A 184 21.58 -4.27 4.29
C SER A 184 21.64 -3.77 5.74
N ASP A 185 22.59 -4.34 6.49
CA ASP A 185 23.06 -3.92 7.81
C ASP A 185 23.58 -2.46 7.90
N LYS A 186 23.72 -1.78 6.75
CA LYS A 186 24.13 -0.38 6.68
C LYS A 186 22.98 0.61 6.80
N VAL A 187 21.75 0.14 6.79
CA VAL A 187 20.57 1.00 6.96
C VAL A 187 20.38 1.30 8.44
N TYR A 188 20.28 2.58 8.76
CA TYR A 188 20.05 3.01 10.14
C TYR A 188 18.60 2.79 10.56
N GLU A 189 18.39 2.14 11.71
CA GLU A 189 17.06 1.92 12.30
C GLU A 189 16.56 3.18 13.01
N GLY A 190 16.04 4.11 12.23
CA GLY A 190 15.58 5.38 12.71
C GLY A 190 15.58 6.45 11.63
N ARG A 191 15.46 7.67 12.05
CA ARG A 191 15.54 8.87 11.20
C ARG A 191 16.79 9.68 11.53
N VAL A 192 17.15 10.60 10.65
CA VAL A 192 18.18 11.59 10.91
C VAL A 192 17.58 12.99 10.89
N ASP A 193 18.09 13.88 11.72
CA ASP A 193 17.66 15.27 11.74
C ASP A 193 18.41 16.14 10.71
N LYS A 194 18.09 17.42 10.70
CA LYS A 194 18.72 18.40 9.78
C LYS A 194 20.23 18.57 9.98
N SER A 195 20.78 18.15 11.12
CA SER A 195 22.22 18.17 11.41
C SER A 195 22.91 16.86 11.06
N ASN A 196 22.20 15.90 10.49
CA ASN A 196 22.64 14.53 10.23
C ASN A 196 22.84 13.70 11.51
N ALA A 197 22.29 14.15 12.64
CA ALA A 197 22.30 13.36 13.87
C ALA A 197 21.25 12.23 13.79
N GLU A 198 21.65 11.03 14.16
CA GLU A 198 20.82 9.83 14.14
C GLU A 198 19.87 9.80 15.34
N ILE A 199 18.58 9.58 15.08
CA ILE A 199 17.52 9.51 16.08
C ILE A 199 16.83 8.15 15.95
N ALA A 200 17.01 7.28 16.93
CA ALA A 200 16.38 5.95 16.93
C ALA A 200 14.84 6.06 16.83
N SER A 201 14.25 5.29 15.94
CA SER A 201 12.81 5.25 15.74
C SER A 201 12.39 3.94 15.08
N ALA A 202 11.47 3.23 15.69
CA ALA A 202 10.90 2.02 15.11
C ALA A 202 10.07 2.27 13.81
N ALA A 203 9.67 3.53 13.58
CA ALA A 203 8.80 3.90 12.45
C ALA A 203 9.58 4.16 11.15
N TYR A 204 10.90 4.30 11.20
CA TYR A 204 11.69 4.73 10.05
C TYR A 204 12.95 3.92 9.84
N ARG A 205 13.39 3.89 8.58
CA ARG A 205 14.70 3.39 8.14
C ARG A 205 15.37 4.46 7.29
N THR A 206 16.65 4.72 7.53
CA THR A 206 17.41 5.75 6.80
C THR A 206 18.58 5.12 6.07
N CYS A 207 18.69 5.36 4.76
CA CYS A 207 19.81 4.88 3.97
C CYS A 207 21.13 5.56 4.37
N PRO A 208 22.30 4.97 4.09
CA PRO A 208 23.59 5.63 4.15
C PRO A 208 23.60 6.91 3.30
N ALA A 209 24.53 7.81 3.57
CA ALA A 209 24.73 8.99 2.74
C ALA A 209 25.19 8.58 1.33
N VAL A 210 24.44 9.01 0.32
CA VAL A 210 24.71 8.73 -1.09
C VAL A 210 25.24 9.99 -1.76
N PRO A 211 26.37 9.95 -2.49
CA PRO A 211 26.92 11.13 -3.15
C PRO A 211 26.00 11.61 -4.27
N VAL A 212 25.79 12.92 -4.33
CA VAL A 212 25.02 13.61 -5.36
C VAL A 212 25.70 14.94 -5.72
N LYS A 213 25.31 15.52 -6.84
CA LYS A 213 25.73 16.85 -7.27
C LYS A 213 24.53 17.73 -7.58
N GLU A 214 24.77 19.01 -7.67
CA GLU A 214 23.77 19.97 -8.11
C GLU A 214 23.14 19.56 -9.43
N GLY A 215 21.81 19.66 -9.50
CA GLY A 215 21.00 19.29 -10.65
C GLY A 215 20.66 17.81 -10.75
N ASP A 216 21.28 16.92 -10.00
CA ASP A 216 20.83 15.53 -9.93
C ASP A 216 19.39 15.47 -9.41
N VAL A 217 18.62 14.54 -9.95
CA VAL A 217 17.23 14.29 -9.51
C VAL A 217 17.17 12.95 -8.82
N ILE A 218 16.69 12.95 -7.58
CA ILE A 218 16.33 11.73 -6.87
C ILE A 218 14.86 11.44 -7.09
N TYR A 219 14.54 10.22 -7.49
CA TYR A 219 13.18 9.70 -7.56
C TYR A 219 13.05 8.61 -6.50
N PHE A 220 12.00 8.62 -5.72
CA PHE A 220 11.78 7.59 -4.70
C PHE A 220 10.30 7.32 -4.46
N GLY A 221 9.99 6.06 -4.21
CA GLY A 221 8.68 5.48 -3.92
C GLY A 221 8.88 4.22 -3.06
N ALA A 222 7.90 3.69 -2.42
CA ALA A 222 6.62 4.28 -2.11
C ALA A 222 6.74 5.23 -0.92
N ALA A 223 6.55 6.50 -1.15
CA ALA A 223 6.65 7.47 -0.09
C ALA A 223 5.26 7.92 0.36
N ALA A 224 5.00 7.88 1.67
CA ALA A 224 3.73 8.28 2.25
C ALA A 224 3.52 9.80 2.13
N ILE A 225 2.34 10.21 1.65
CA ILE A 225 2.02 11.62 1.42
C ILE A 225 1.92 12.41 2.73
N ASP A 226 1.70 11.76 3.85
CA ASP A 226 1.58 12.36 5.19
C ASP A 226 2.87 12.26 6.04
N GLN A 227 3.94 11.65 5.53
CA GLN A 227 5.23 11.60 6.23
C GLN A 227 5.88 12.98 6.26
N GLY A 228 6.37 13.41 7.41
CA GLY A 228 6.87 14.77 7.63
C GLY A 228 8.07 15.16 6.76
N TYR A 229 9.02 14.26 6.51
CA TYR A 229 10.13 14.45 5.56
C TYR A 229 10.69 13.12 5.08
N HIS A 230 11.28 13.15 3.89
CA HIS A 230 11.82 11.95 3.23
C HIS A 230 13.31 12.05 2.90
N LEU A 231 13.85 13.26 2.81
CA LEU A 231 15.26 13.48 2.46
C LEU A 231 15.97 14.33 3.50
N VAL A 232 17.24 14.00 3.74
CA VAL A 232 18.19 14.84 4.45
C VAL A 232 19.32 15.18 3.51
N LEU A 233 19.55 16.47 3.29
CA LEU A 233 20.62 16.96 2.42
C LEU A 233 21.85 17.30 3.24
N LEU A 234 23.01 16.87 2.75
CA LEU A 234 24.30 17.11 3.37
C LEU A 234 25.19 17.92 2.43
N ASP A 235 26.07 18.72 2.99
CA ASP A 235 27.10 19.43 2.23
C ASP A 235 28.21 18.48 1.73
N LYS A 236 29.22 19.03 1.06
CA LYS A 236 30.37 18.26 0.54
C LYS A 236 31.23 17.63 1.64
N ASN A 237 31.10 18.09 2.88
CA ASN A 237 31.83 17.56 4.04
C ASN A 237 30.99 16.54 4.83
N GLY A 238 29.76 16.27 4.40
CA GLY A 238 28.83 15.35 5.08
C GLY A 238 28.05 15.99 6.23
N ASN A 239 28.13 17.30 6.42
CA ASN A 239 27.34 17.99 7.44
C ASN A 239 25.91 18.16 6.95
N GLY A 240 24.94 17.97 7.84
CA GLY A 240 23.53 18.18 7.55
C GLY A 240 23.22 19.65 7.26
N THR A 241 22.47 19.92 6.21
CA THR A 241 22.08 21.27 5.81
C THR A 241 20.59 21.52 5.94
N THR A 242 19.77 20.53 5.62
CA THR A 242 18.30 20.61 5.75
C THR A 242 17.64 19.26 5.63
N THR A 243 16.44 19.13 6.19
CA THR A 243 15.46 18.10 5.85
C THR A 243 14.52 18.64 4.78
N VAL A 244 14.12 17.80 3.82
CA VAL A 244 13.17 18.17 2.77
C VAL A 244 11.83 17.52 3.06
N ASN A 245 10.84 18.36 3.35
CA ASN A 245 9.47 17.93 3.56
C ASN A 245 8.79 17.70 2.20
N ILE A 246 7.75 16.91 2.23
CA ILE A 246 6.88 16.63 1.10
C ILE A 246 6.39 17.90 0.39
N ASP A 247 6.13 18.98 1.13
CA ASP A 247 5.67 20.26 0.59
C ASP A 247 6.67 20.95 -0.35
N TYR A 248 7.92 20.47 -0.37
CA TYR A 248 9.01 20.95 -1.22
C TYR A 248 9.46 19.91 -2.26
N MET A 249 8.67 18.85 -2.48
CA MET A 249 8.98 17.81 -3.46
C MET A 249 7.88 17.75 -4.53
N VAL A 250 8.23 17.28 -5.71
CA VAL A 250 7.24 17.00 -6.76
C VAL A 250 6.57 15.67 -6.46
N GLN A 251 5.25 15.65 -6.33
CA GLN A 251 4.46 14.43 -6.40
C GLN A 251 4.48 13.94 -7.84
N TYR A 252 5.49 13.13 -8.17
CA TYR A 252 5.82 12.78 -9.54
C TYR A 252 4.74 11.90 -10.18
N ASP A 253 4.35 10.82 -9.48
CA ASP A 253 3.28 9.94 -9.95
C ASP A 253 2.59 9.23 -8.77
N LEU A 254 1.26 9.19 -8.77
CA LEU A 254 0.46 8.64 -7.68
C LEU A 254 0.40 7.11 -7.77
N ILE A 255 0.91 6.41 -6.75
CA ILE A 255 0.81 4.95 -6.65
C ILE A 255 -0.60 4.54 -6.20
N GLY A 256 -1.12 5.17 -5.16
CA GLY A 256 -2.41 4.87 -4.54
C GLY A 256 -2.30 4.72 -3.02
N ASN A 257 -3.42 4.61 -2.34
CA ASN A 257 -3.50 4.41 -0.88
C ASN A 257 -2.69 5.44 -0.06
N GLY A 258 -2.58 6.69 -0.52
CA GLY A 258 -1.79 7.72 0.15
C GLY A 258 -0.28 7.63 -0.12
N PHE A 259 0.16 6.85 -1.11
CA PHE A 259 1.57 6.72 -1.52
C PHE A 259 1.80 7.24 -2.93
N THR A 260 2.99 7.77 -3.15
CA THR A 260 3.38 8.38 -4.42
C THR A 260 4.86 8.12 -4.72
N VAL A 261 5.23 8.27 -5.98
CA VAL A 261 6.62 8.51 -6.37
C VAL A 261 6.88 9.99 -6.22
N PHE A 262 7.92 10.37 -5.50
CA PHE A 262 8.40 11.74 -5.43
C PHE A 262 9.63 11.93 -6.32
N ALA A 263 9.78 13.16 -6.80
CA ALA A 263 11.01 13.65 -7.40
C ALA A 263 11.51 14.89 -6.66
N TYR A 264 12.82 14.95 -6.45
CA TYR A 264 13.47 16.11 -5.86
C TYR A 264 14.79 16.41 -6.58
N ARG A 265 14.94 17.63 -7.07
CA ARG A 265 16.15 18.08 -7.74
C ARG A 265 17.12 18.69 -6.74
N MET A 266 18.37 18.20 -6.78
CA MET A 266 19.40 18.64 -5.85
C MET A 266 19.81 20.08 -6.10
N ARG A 267 19.78 20.86 -5.02
CA ARG A 267 20.14 22.28 -5.01
C ARG A 267 21.66 22.49 -5.01
N PRO A 268 22.13 23.71 -5.34
CA PRO A 268 23.53 24.09 -5.16
C PRO A 268 24.03 23.83 -3.74
N GLY A 269 25.29 23.36 -3.65
CA GLY A 269 25.95 23.08 -2.37
C GLY A 269 25.62 21.72 -1.72
N THR A 270 24.71 20.92 -2.30
CA THR A 270 24.47 19.56 -1.85
C THR A 270 25.60 18.64 -2.31
N GLY A 271 26.17 17.85 -1.41
CA GLY A 271 27.19 16.84 -1.69
C GLY A 271 26.70 15.42 -1.50
N TYR A 272 25.77 15.22 -0.57
CA TYR A 272 25.17 13.90 -0.28
C TYR A 272 23.69 14.05 0.06
N VAL A 273 22.96 12.93 -0.08
CA VAL A 273 21.56 12.79 0.35
C VAL A 273 21.39 11.52 1.16
N ARG A 274 20.51 11.53 2.15
CA ARG A 274 19.98 10.34 2.82
C ARG A 274 18.48 10.27 2.58
N VAL A 275 17.98 9.10 2.21
CA VAL A 275 16.55 8.84 2.04
C VAL A 275 16.01 8.22 3.33
N VAL A 276 14.86 8.68 3.78
CA VAL A 276 14.15 8.18 4.97
C VAL A 276 12.88 7.49 4.51
N ALA A 277 12.79 6.18 4.69
CA ALA A 277 11.63 5.37 4.36
C ALA A 277 10.84 4.98 5.60
N ALA A 278 9.53 4.79 5.45
CA ALA A 278 8.71 4.18 6.50
C ALA A 278 9.09 2.71 6.68
N THR A 279 9.12 2.24 7.92
CA THR A 279 9.49 0.86 8.27
C THR A 279 8.68 -0.18 7.50
N GLY A 280 7.36 0.01 7.37
CA GLY A 280 6.51 -0.95 6.64
C GLY A 280 6.84 -1.07 5.15
N VAL A 281 7.39 -0.02 4.52
CA VAL A 281 7.87 -0.05 3.12
C VAL A 281 9.23 -0.75 3.04
N TYR A 282 10.14 -0.43 3.95
CA TYR A 282 11.48 -1.02 3.99
C TYR A 282 11.44 -2.51 4.34
N ASP A 283 10.73 -2.88 5.40
CA ASP A 283 10.65 -4.27 5.87
C ASP A 283 9.96 -5.19 4.86
N ASP A 284 9.10 -4.63 3.99
CA ASP A 284 8.55 -5.33 2.82
C ASP A 284 9.56 -5.47 1.66
N GLY A 285 10.70 -4.78 1.72
CA GLY A 285 11.71 -4.77 0.66
C GLY A 285 11.24 -4.08 -0.61
N ILE A 286 10.29 -3.15 -0.49
CA ILE A 286 9.68 -2.46 -1.63
C ILE A 286 10.05 -0.98 -1.72
N GLU A 287 11.00 -0.51 -0.91
CA GLU A 287 11.55 0.84 -1.09
C GLU A 287 12.40 0.91 -2.35
N LEU A 288 12.24 2.00 -3.06
CA LEU A 288 12.98 2.28 -4.29
C LEU A 288 13.39 3.74 -4.32
N ALA A 289 14.67 3.99 -4.42
CA ALA A 289 15.20 5.32 -4.69
C ALA A 289 16.26 5.24 -5.78
N THR A 290 16.23 6.16 -6.74
CA THR A 290 17.14 6.21 -7.88
C THR A 290 17.68 7.63 -8.05
N ILE A 291 18.86 7.77 -8.70
CA ILE A 291 19.41 9.06 -9.10
C ILE A 291 19.37 9.15 -10.62
N ASN A 292 18.76 10.20 -11.15
CA ASN A 292 18.64 10.47 -12.59
C ASN A 292 18.01 9.33 -13.42
N GLN A 293 17.30 8.43 -12.76
CA GLN A 293 16.53 7.36 -13.40
C GLN A 293 15.06 7.52 -13.02
N PRO A 294 14.25 8.26 -13.80
CA PRO A 294 12.83 8.41 -13.54
C PRO A 294 12.10 7.07 -13.65
N PHE A 295 11.06 6.91 -12.84
CA PHE A 295 10.13 5.80 -12.93
C PHE A 295 8.74 6.24 -12.50
N THR A 296 7.73 5.62 -13.11
CA THR A 296 6.32 5.87 -12.80
C THR A 296 5.81 4.95 -11.70
N ALA A 297 4.61 5.22 -11.20
CA ALA A 297 3.89 4.30 -10.32
C ALA A 297 3.73 2.91 -10.96
N ALA A 298 3.44 2.84 -12.27
CA ALA A 298 3.34 1.58 -13.00
C ALA A 298 4.67 0.80 -13.03
N ASP A 299 5.81 1.50 -13.24
CA ASP A 299 7.13 0.87 -13.18
C ASP A 299 7.44 0.33 -11.78
N TYR A 300 7.08 1.10 -10.75
CA TYR A 300 7.22 0.72 -9.35
C TYR A 300 6.41 -0.55 -9.03
N LEU A 301 5.11 -0.54 -9.33
CA LEU A 301 4.22 -1.68 -9.09
C LEU A 301 4.71 -2.93 -9.82
N LYS A 302 5.15 -2.77 -11.08
CA LYS A 302 5.71 -3.86 -11.89
C LYS A 302 7.00 -4.42 -11.29
N LYS A 303 7.94 -3.55 -10.87
CA LYS A 303 9.24 -3.96 -10.28
C LYS A 303 9.06 -4.86 -9.08
N PHE A 304 8.10 -4.54 -8.21
CA PHE A 304 7.85 -5.27 -6.97
C PHE A 304 6.70 -6.28 -7.07
N ASN A 305 6.15 -6.50 -8.27
CA ASN A 305 5.02 -7.39 -8.52
C ASN A 305 3.83 -7.11 -7.57
N ILE A 306 3.53 -5.83 -7.36
CA ILE A 306 2.44 -5.37 -6.50
C ILE A 306 1.17 -5.20 -7.33
N THR A 307 0.09 -5.85 -6.92
CA THR A 307 -1.27 -5.57 -7.38
C THR A 307 -1.99 -4.84 -6.25
N LEU A 308 -2.49 -3.65 -6.53
CA LEU A 308 -3.21 -2.87 -5.53
C LEU A 308 -4.56 -3.53 -5.20
N PRO A 309 -5.03 -3.44 -3.95
CA PRO A 309 -6.34 -3.93 -3.56
C PRO A 309 -7.44 -3.46 -4.53
N GLY A 310 -8.28 -4.39 -4.99
CA GLY A 310 -9.36 -4.12 -5.94
C GLY A 310 -8.94 -4.00 -7.42
N GLN A 311 -7.65 -4.16 -7.75
CA GLN A 311 -7.14 -4.13 -9.14
C GLN A 311 -6.80 -5.52 -9.70
N ALA A 312 -7.14 -6.59 -8.99
CA ALA A 312 -6.93 -7.95 -9.47
C ALA A 312 -7.70 -8.21 -10.79
N PRO A 313 -7.11 -9.00 -11.72
CA PRO A 313 -7.77 -9.32 -12.97
C PRO A 313 -9.09 -10.08 -12.73
N ALA A 314 -10.21 -9.57 -13.22
CA ALA A 314 -11.53 -10.21 -13.10
C ALA A 314 -11.61 -11.60 -13.79
N GLY A 315 -10.62 -11.98 -14.59
CA GLY A 315 -10.52 -13.28 -15.25
C GLY A 315 -9.79 -14.38 -14.47
N HIS A 316 -9.30 -14.10 -13.25
CA HIS A 316 -8.64 -15.12 -12.44
C HIS A 316 -9.66 -16.14 -11.90
N GLU A 317 -9.31 -17.43 -11.88
CA GLU A 317 -10.22 -18.52 -11.46
C GLU A 317 -10.75 -18.35 -10.01
N LEU A 318 -9.99 -17.67 -9.16
CA LEU A 318 -10.37 -17.36 -7.78
C LEU A 318 -11.11 -16.02 -7.63
N TYR A 319 -11.29 -15.24 -8.69
CA TYR A 319 -11.93 -13.94 -8.59
C TYR A 319 -13.34 -14.04 -8.01
N GLY A 320 -13.61 -13.28 -6.93
CA GLY A 320 -14.89 -13.29 -6.21
C GLY A 320 -15.15 -14.54 -5.36
N LYS A 321 -14.28 -15.57 -5.36
CA LYS A 321 -14.41 -16.73 -4.48
C LYS A 321 -14.22 -16.35 -3.03
N LYS A 322 -15.09 -16.85 -2.17
CA LYS A 322 -14.98 -16.67 -0.71
C LYS A 322 -14.05 -17.71 -0.14
N MET A 323 -12.94 -17.26 0.44
CA MET A 323 -11.91 -18.14 1.00
C MET A 323 -11.74 -17.90 2.50
N LEU A 324 -11.66 -18.99 3.27
CA LEU A 324 -11.30 -18.96 4.68
C LEU A 324 -9.90 -19.56 4.85
N PHE A 325 -9.00 -18.80 5.46
CA PHE A 325 -7.71 -19.29 5.92
C PHE A 325 -7.75 -19.47 7.44
N MET A 326 -7.36 -20.63 7.91
CA MET A 326 -7.23 -20.96 9.33
C MET A 326 -5.83 -21.50 9.59
N GLY A 327 -5.24 -21.11 10.71
CA GLY A 327 -3.92 -21.59 11.05
C GLY A 327 -3.30 -20.89 12.24
N ASP A 328 -1.98 -21.01 12.35
CA ASP A 328 -1.19 -20.46 13.45
C ASP A 328 -0.50 -19.12 13.10
N SER A 329 0.56 -18.77 13.81
CA SER A 329 1.31 -17.53 13.61
C SER A 329 1.89 -17.37 12.22
N ILE A 330 2.22 -18.47 11.53
CA ILE A 330 2.77 -18.42 10.17
C ILE A 330 1.65 -18.06 9.18
N SER A 331 0.46 -18.65 9.29
CA SER A 331 -0.71 -18.26 8.48
C SER A 331 -1.25 -16.88 8.84
N TYR A 332 -1.14 -16.48 10.12
CA TYR A 332 -1.49 -15.13 10.57
C TYR A 332 -0.57 -14.06 9.97
N GLY A 333 0.70 -14.39 9.74
CA GLY A 333 1.72 -13.45 9.26
C GLY A 333 2.42 -12.71 10.38
N SER A 334 2.82 -13.42 11.46
CA SER A 334 3.47 -12.77 12.62
C SER A 334 4.80 -12.09 12.30
N GLY A 335 5.53 -12.55 11.29
CA GLY A 335 6.76 -11.92 10.80
C GLY A 335 6.56 -10.98 9.60
N ASP A 336 5.31 -10.86 9.12
CA ASP A 336 4.97 -10.07 7.95
C ASP A 336 4.60 -8.64 8.36
N ALA A 337 5.30 -7.65 7.83
CA ALA A 337 4.92 -6.26 8.01
C ALA A 337 3.58 -5.98 7.31
N VAL A 338 2.76 -5.12 7.90
CA VAL A 338 1.54 -4.65 7.23
C VAL A 338 1.95 -3.67 6.15
N SER A 339 1.89 -4.11 4.90
CA SER A 339 2.11 -3.23 3.76
C SER A 339 0.86 -2.39 3.48
N PRO A 340 1.01 -1.10 3.20
CA PRO A 340 -0.11 -0.26 2.77
C PRO A 340 -0.69 -0.66 1.41
N PHE A 341 0.00 -1.52 0.67
CA PHE A 341 -0.39 -2.00 -0.65
C PHE A 341 -1.03 -3.38 -0.65
N ARG A 342 -1.29 -3.98 0.51
CA ARG A 342 -1.88 -5.30 0.64
C ARG A 342 -3.19 -5.27 1.41
N THR A 343 -4.14 -6.11 0.99
CA THR A 343 -5.42 -6.30 1.69
C THR A 343 -5.23 -6.93 3.07
N GLY A 344 -4.14 -7.71 3.26
CA GLY A 344 -3.85 -8.40 4.51
C GLY A 344 -2.44 -8.97 4.59
N ARG A 345 -2.17 -9.68 5.68
CA ARG A 345 -0.87 -10.31 5.95
C ARG A 345 -0.74 -11.70 5.33
N ALA A 346 0.46 -12.23 5.36
CA ALA A 346 0.85 -13.56 4.91
C ALA A 346 0.44 -13.85 3.45
N TRP A 347 0.40 -15.13 3.09
CA TRP A 347 -0.10 -15.56 1.78
C TRP A 347 -1.58 -15.24 1.56
N ALA A 348 -2.40 -15.21 2.61
CA ALA A 348 -3.82 -14.91 2.52
C ALA A 348 -4.10 -13.53 1.91
N GLY A 349 -3.44 -12.47 2.41
CA GLY A 349 -3.54 -11.13 1.85
C GLY A 349 -3.01 -11.05 0.41
N ARG A 350 -1.86 -11.68 0.14
CA ARG A 350 -1.25 -11.70 -1.19
C ARG A 350 -2.10 -12.43 -2.23
N ILE A 351 -2.76 -13.51 -1.82
CA ILE A 351 -3.72 -14.23 -2.68
C ILE A 351 -4.92 -13.34 -2.99
N ALA A 352 -5.49 -12.67 -1.98
CA ALA A 352 -6.58 -11.72 -2.21
C ALA A 352 -6.22 -10.65 -3.24
N ASP A 353 -5.04 -10.03 -3.09
CA ASP A 353 -4.58 -8.95 -3.98
C ASP A 353 -4.33 -9.44 -5.41
N ARG A 354 -3.72 -10.63 -5.58
CA ARG A 354 -3.36 -11.19 -6.89
C ARG A 354 -4.54 -11.76 -7.67
N THR A 355 -5.58 -12.21 -6.96
CA THR A 355 -6.66 -13.00 -7.57
C THR A 355 -8.02 -12.33 -7.53
N GLY A 356 -8.22 -11.34 -6.65
CA GLY A 356 -9.52 -10.76 -6.37
C GLY A 356 -10.45 -11.69 -5.57
N ALA A 357 -9.91 -12.72 -4.91
CA ALA A 357 -10.65 -13.54 -3.97
C ALA A 357 -11.09 -12.74 -2.74
N ILE A 358 -12.25 -13.06 -2.19
CA ILE A 358 -12.74 -12.48 -0.94
C ILE A 358 -12.21 -13.33 0.22
N VAL A 359 -11.13 -12.88 0.83
CA VAL A 359 -10.39 -13.67 1.82
C VAL A 359 -10.73 -13.26 3.25
N THR A 360 -11.05 -14.26 4.08
CA THR A 360 -11.09 -14.17 5.54
C THR A 360 -9.89 -14.92 6.11
N ASN A 361 -8.94 -14.22 6.74
CA ASN A 361 -7.84 -14.84 7.47
C ASN A 361 -8.18 -14.92 8.96
N ALA A 362 -8.67 -16.06 9.42
CA ALA A 362 -9.04 -16.35 10.80
C ALA A 362 -7.88 -16.93 11.63
N SER A 363 -6.67 -16.99 11.08
CA SER A 363 -5.50 -17.58 11.75
C SER A 363 -5.15 -16.83 13.04
N VAL A 364 -4.71 -17.58 14.06
CA VAL A 364 -4.38 -17.05 15.40
C VAL A 364 -2.96 -17.48 15.80
N SER A 365 -2.12 -16.51 16.17
CA SER A 365 -0.75 -16.78 16.60
C SER A 365 -0.72 -17.75 17.80
N GLY A 366 0.07 -18.81 17.68
CA GLY A 366 0.20 -19.87 18.70
C GLY A 366 -0.88 -20.94 18.62
N ALA A 367 -1.73 -20.96 17.57
CA ALA A 367 -2.78 -21.93 17.43
C ALA A 367 -2.24 -23.37 17.26
N LYS A 368 -2.99 -24.33 17.78
CA LYS A 368 -2.70 -25.78 17.77
C LYS A 368 -3.88 -26.56 17.22
N ALA A 369 -3.58 -27.70 16.63
CA ALA A 369 -4.61 -28.67 16.25
C ALA A 369 -5.10 -29.47 17.47
N SER A 370 -4.22 -29.80 18.40
CA SER A 370 -4.54 -30.56 19.62
C SER A 370 -5.30 -29.73 20.65
N TYR A 371 -6.31 -30.34 21.26
CA TYR A 371 -7.14 -29.78 22.33
C TYR A 371 -6.70 -30.35 23.68
N VAL A 372 -5.85 -29.65 24.40
CA VAL A 372 -5.42 -30.07 25.72
C VAL A 372 -6.07 -29.22 26.78
N ASN A 373 -6.63 -29.85 27.83
CA ASN A 373 -7.21 -29.13 28.95
C ASN A 373 -6.18 -28.22 29.60
N GLY A 374 -6.57 -26.97 29.85
CA GLY A 374 -5.70 -25.93 30.37
C GLY A 374 -5.03 -25.04 29.31
N ASP A 375 -5.09 -25.42 28.04
CA ASP A 375 -4.67 -24.53 26.97
C ASP A 375 -5.69 -23.39 26.76
N ASP A 376 -5.20 -22.27 26.26
CA ASP A 376 -6.02 -21.15 25.81
C ASP A 376 -6.87 -21.57 24.61
N LYS A 377 -8.18 -21.65 24.83
CA LYS A 377 -9.13 -22.11 23.81
C LYS A 377 -9.18 -21.23 22.57
N THR A 378 -8.85 -19.95 22.68
CA THR A 378 -8.79 -19.03 21.54
C THR A 378 -7.67 -19.41 20.55
N LYS A 379 -6.71 -20.23 21.00
CA LYS A 379 -5.59 -20.76 20.22
C LYS A 379 -5.81 -22.17 19.69
N TRP A 380 -7.03 -22.60 19.52
CA TRP A 380 -7.33 -23.86 18.85
C TRP A 380 -7.77 -23.61 17.41
N LEU A 381 -7.31 -24.43 16.47
CA LEU A 381 -7.74 -24.33 15.07
C LEU A 381 -9.27 -24.49 14.94
N TYR A 382 -9.86 -25.35 15.75
CA TYR A 382 -11.30 -25.55 15.76
C TYR A 382 -12.07 -24.29 16.18
N THR A 383 -11.57 -23.48 17.10
CA THR A 383 -12.22 -22.23 17.50
C THR A 383 -12.32 -21.25 16.34
N GLN A 384 -11.27 -21.16 15.51
CA GLN A 384 -11.27 -20.33 14.30
C GLN A 384 -12.39 -20.76 13.34
N PHE A 385 -12.64 -22.07 13.22
CA PHE A 385 -13.74 -22.59 12.43
C PHE A 385 -15.09 -22.29 13.08
N GLU A 386 -15.26 -22.53 14.38
CA GLU A 386 -16.50 -22.25 15.11
C GLU A 386 -16.98 -20.81 14.96
N GLU A 387 -16.07 -19.85 15.00
CA GLU A 387 -16.36 -18.42 14.84
C GLU A 387 -16.80 -18.06 13.41
N ASN A 388 -16.45 -18.88 12.41
CA ASN A 388 -16.72 -18.63 10.99
C ASN A 388 -17.73 -19.61 10.36
N LYS A 389 -18.14 -20.68 11.04
CA LYS A 389 -18.96 -21.77 10.48
C LYS A 389 -20.31 -21.37 9.91
N ASN A 390 -20.87 -20.23 10.34
CA ASN A 390 -22.16 -19.72 9.86
C ASN A 390 -22.03 -18.98 8.51
N GLN A 391 -20.82 -18.72 8.05
CA GLN A 391 -20.56 -18.19 6.72
C GLN A 391 -20.35 -19.35 5.73
N GLN A 392 -20.70 -19.14 4.46
CA GLN A 392 -20.43 -20.12 3.40
C GLN A 392 -19.19 -19.69 2.64
N PHE A 393 -18.27 -20.66 2.45
CA PHE A 393 -17.02 -20.47 1.73
C PHE A 393 -16.96 -21.38 0.51
N ASP A 394 -16.34 -20.91 -0.56
CA ASP A 394 -16.01 -21.73 -1.74
C ASP A 394 -14.76 -22.59 -1.46
N ILE A 395 -13.83 -22.05 -0.68
CA ILE A 395 -12.53 -22.67 -0.40
C ILE A 395 -12.18 -22.44 1.08
N ILE A 396 -11.70 -23.52 1.74
CA ILE A 396 -11.17 -23.44 3.10
C ILE A 396 -9.75 -24.02 3.09
N VAL A 397 -8.79 -23.21 3.55
CA VAL A 397 -7.38 -23.56 3.63
C VAL A 397 -6.97 -23.63 5.09
N MET A 398 -6.52 -24.78 5.52
CA MET A 398 -6.11 -25.05 6.90
C MET A 398 -4.59 -25.23 6.97
N HIS A 399 -3.97 -24.73 8.02
CA HIS A 399 -2.55 -24.87 8.29
C HIS A 399 -2.33 -25.09 9.78
N GLY A 400 -1.43 -25.99 10.17
CA GLY A 400 -1.15 -26.21 11.59
C GLY A 400 -0.21 -27.39 11.85
N GLY A 401 0.14 -27.54 13.12
CA GLY A 401 1.05 -28.57 13.59
C GLY A 401 2.37 -28.03 14.12
N VAL A 402 2.80 -26.85 13.69
CA VAL A 402 4.07 -26.26 14.16
C VAL A 402 4.06 -26.05 15.67
N ASN A 403 2.99 -25.51 16.24
CA ASN A 403 2.88 -25.32 17.68
C ASN A 403 2.65 -26.65 18.44
N ASP A 404 2.01 -27.64 17.82
CA ASP A 404 1.90 -28.97 18.39
C ASP A 404 3.29 -29.61 18.53
N ALA A 405 4.11 -29.54 17.49
CA ALA A 405 5.48 -30.04 17.50
C ALA A 405 6.39 -29.27 18.47
N ARG A 406 6.32 -27.94 18.48
CA ARG A 406 7.10 -27.08 19.43
C ARG A 406 6.80 -27.40 20.88
N HIS A 407 5.57 -27.76 21.20
CA HIS A 407 5.13 -28.15 22.53
C HIS A 407 5.19 -29.67 22.79
N ASN A 408 5.83 -30.43 21.90
CA ASN A 408 5.96 -31.89 22.00
C ASN A 408 4.61 -32.60 22.22
N ARG A 409 3.54 -32.14 21.56
CA ARG A 409 2.23 -32.74 21.63
C ARG A 409 2.28 -34.15 21.00
N SER A 410 1.54 -35.07 21.58
CA SER A 410 1.41 -36.42 21.00
C SER A 410 0.83 -36.34 19.60
N ILE A 411 1.43 -37.02 18.65
CA ILE A 411 0.92 -37.09 17.28
C ILE A 411 -0.45 -37.77 17.27
N GLY A 412 -0.63 -38.85 18.03
CA GLY A 412 -1.86 -39.62 18.06
C GLY A 412 -1.95 -40.60 16.90
N LYS A 413 -3.18 -41.05 16.59
CA LYS A 413 -3.49 -41.95 15.48
C LYS A 413 -4.83 -41.58 14.86
N ILE A 414 -5.00 -41.92 13.59
CA ILE A 414 -6.27 -41.76 12.87
C ILE A 414 -7.27 -42.78 13.41
N LEU A 415 -8.49 -42.36 13.70
CA LEU A 415 -9.59 -43.25 14.08
C LEU A 415 -10.36 -43.66 12.83
N ASP A 416 -10.75 -44.93 12.79
CA ASP A 416 -11.63 -45.46 11.73
C ASP A 416 -13.08 -45.01 11.90
N SER A 417 -13.45 -44.69 13.14
CA SER A 417 -14.80 -44.24 13.48
C SER A 417 -15.02 -42.78 13.10
N GLU A 418 -16.18 -42.48 12.54
CA GLU A 418 -16.73 -41.12 12.36
C GLU A 418 -17.78 -40.75 13.44
N ASP A 419 -17.84 -41.51 14.53
CA ASP A 419 -18.64 -41.15 15.68
C ASP A 419 -18.09 -39.88 16.33
N SER A 420 -18.96 -38.85 16.39
CA SER A 420 -18.63 -37.55 16.93
C SER A 420 -18.08 -37.61 18.36
N ALA A 421 -18.59 -38.49 19.21
CA ALA A 421 -18.14 -38.62 20.59
C ALA A 421 -16.74 -39.32 20.69
N ALA A 422 -16.44 -40.24 19.78
CA ALA A 422 -15.12 -40.86 19.69
C ALA A 422 -14.06 -39.87 19.19
N LEU A 423 -14.39 -39.07 18.18
CA LEU A 423 -13.53 -38.00 17.65
C LEU A 423 -13.29 -36.92 18.71
N ASP A 424 -14.32 -36.53 19.45
CA ASP A 424 -14.20 -35.56 20.54
C ASP A 424 -13.24 -36.01 21.64
N LYS A 425 -13.22 -37.27 21.98
CA LYS A 425 -12.28 -37.84 22.96
C LYS A 425 -10.82 -37.84 22.46
N ALA A 426 -10.60 -38.00 21.16
CA ALA A 426 -9.27 -38.13 20.57
C ALA A 426 -8.59 -36.76 20.31
N LYS A 427 -9.32 -35.66 20.37
CA LYS A 427 -8.87 -34.33 19.98
C LYS A 427 -7.72 -33.76 20.81
N ASN A 428 -7.28 -34.42 21.88
CA ASN A 428 -6.14 -34.00 22.69
C ASN A 428 -4.78 -34.34 22.07
N THR A 429 -4.76 -35.01 20.92
CA THR A 429 -3.57 -35.25 20.12
C THR A 429 -3.59 -34.44 18.83
N TYR A 430 -2.46 -34.31 18.16
CA TYR A 430 -2.38 -33.55 16.90
C TYR A 430 -3.35 -34.10 15.84
N VAL A 431 -3.21 -35.38 15.52
CA VAL A 431 -4.04 -36.06 14.50
C VAL A 431 -5.50 -36.12 14.92
N GLY A 432 -5.77 -36.42 16.19
CA GLY A 432 -7.15 -36.46 16.72
C GLY A 432 -7.83 -35.08 16.65
N GLY A 433 -7.10 -34.02 16.93
CA GLY A 433 -7.60 -32.65 16.80
C GLY A 433 -7.84 -32.23 15.35
N LEU A 434 -6.92 -32.60 14.42
CA LEU A 434 -7.15 -32.39 12.99
C LEU A 434 -8.34 -33.23 12.49
N GLN A 435 -8.47 -34.47 12.89
CA GLN A 435 -9.58 -35.32 12.47
C GLN A 435 -10.93 -34.76 12.95
N TRP A 436 -10.98 -34.29 14.19
CA TRP A 436 -12.14 -33.59 14.72
C TRP A 436 -12.49 -32.33 13.91
N LEU A 437 -11.48 -31.52 13.57
CA LEU A 437 -11.64 -30.33 12.74
C LEU A 437 -12.15 -30.69 11.33
N PHE A 438 -11.50 -31.62 10.64
CA PHE A 438 -11.84 -32.03 9.27
C PHE A 438 -13.27 -32.56 9.16
N TYR A 439 -13.65 -33.43 10.11
CA TYR A 439 -15.03 -33.95 10.21
C TYR A 439 -16.04 -32.83 10.31
N ASN A 440 -15.85 -31.86 11.23
CA ASN A 440 -16.81 -30.79 11.45
C ASN A 440 -16.82 -29.78 10.30
N VAL A 441 -15.66 -29.45 9.73
CA VAL A 441 -15.58 -28.58 8.54
C VAL A 441 -16.32 -29.21 7.36
N LYS A 442 -16.04 -30.47 7.04
CA LYS A 442 -16.69 -31.18 5.93
C LYS A 442 -18.21 -31.29 6.12
N LYS A 443 -18.65 -31.52 7.34
CA LYS A 443 -20.09 -31.58 7.69
C LYS A 443 -20.78 -30.24 7.55
N SER A 444 -20.14 -29.15 7.94
CA SER A 444 -20.75 -27.79 7.93
C SER A 444 -20.59 -27.07 6.59
N GLN A 445 -19.57 -27.43 5.82
CA GLN A 445 -19.20 -26.79 4.55
C GLN A 445 -19.08 -27.84 3.43
N PRO A 446 -20.15 -28.60 3.12
CA PRO A 446 -20.07 -29.76 2.21
C PRO A 446 -19.70 -29.37 0.78
N ASN A 447 -19.91 -28.12 0.38
CA ASN A 447 -19.62 -27.60 -0.97
C ASN A 447 -18.27 -26.90 -1.07
N ALA A 448 -17.60 -26.65 0.06
CA ALA A 448 -16.29 -26.00 0.05
C ALA A 448 -15.18 -26.96 -0.40
N LYS A 449 -14.27 -26.48 -1.24
CA LYS A 449 -13.01 -27.17 -1.51
C LYS A 449 -12.08 -27.01 -0.32
N LEU A 450 -11.58 -28.11 0.19
CA LEU A 450 -10.79 -28.14 1.42
C LEU A 450 -9.32 -28.42 1.10
N TYR A 451 -8.44 -27.65 1.72
CA TYR A 451 -6.99 -27.75 1.58
C TYR A 451 -6.33 -27.78 2.96
N PHE A 452 -5.24 -28.51 3.08
CA PHE A 452 -4.36 -28.48 4.24
C PHE A 452 -2.92 -28.23 3.81
N ILE A 453 -2.25 -27.27 4.42
CA ILE A 453 -0.87 -26.88 4.12
C ILE A 453 0.07 -27.56 5.14
N ALA A 454 0.99 -28.40 4.67
CA ALA A 454 2.18 -28.79 5.41
C ALA A 454 3.24 -27.69 5.30
N ASN A 455 3.70 -27.19 6.44
CA ASN A 455 4.63 -26.05 6.49
C ASN A 455 5.96 -26.35 5.78
N HIS A 456 6.67 -25.30 5.37
CA HIS A 456 8.06 -25.38 4.91
C HIS A 456 9.00 -25.83 6.03
N HIS A 457 10.26 -26.16 5.72
CA HIS A 457 11.27 -26.51 6.72
C HIS A 457 11.52 -25.37 7.72
N LEU A 458 11.83 -25.76 8.96
CA LEU A 458 12.22 -24.87 10.05
C LEU A 458 13.60 -25.31 10.60
N ASP A 459 14.57 -25.51 9.72
CA ASP A 459 15.86 -26.13 10.03
C ASP A 459 16.66 -25.36 11.10
N GLY A 460 16.53 -24.05 11.12
CA GLY A 460 17.15 -23.18 12.13
C GLY A 460 16.46 -23.19 13.49
N HIS A 461 15.26 -23.75 13.61
CA HIS A 461 14.48 -23.70 14.85
C HIS A 461 14.87 -24.82 15.82
N THR A 462 15.00 -24.50 17.10
CA THR A 462 15.52 -25.44 18.12
C THR A 462 14.51 -25.85 19.19
N THR A 463 13.30 -25.26 19.18
CA THR A 463 12.31 -25.53 20.23
C THR A 463 11.46 -26.76 19.90
N GLY A 464 11.43 -27.72 20.79
CA GLY A 464 10.64 -28.95 20.65
C GLY A 464 11.01 -29.74 19.39
N ASN A 465 10.00 -30.31 18.74
CA ASN A 465 10.13 -31.09 17.52
C ASN A 465 9.91 -30.27 16.23
N ALA A 466 9.86 -28.94 16.31
CA ALA A 466 9.49 -28.11 15.16
C ALA A 466 10.41 -28.25 13.94
N LYS A 467 11.71 -28.54 14.15
CA LYS A 467 12.65 -28.82 13.05
C LYS A 467 12.44 -30.19 12.37
N ASN A 468 11.66 -31.08 12.97
CA ASN A 468 11.37 -32.41 12.43
C ASN A 468 9.86 -32.64 12.38
N MET A 469 9.23 -31.97 11.44
CA MET A 469 7.79 -32.02 11.25
C MET A 469 7.30 -33.23 10.44
N ALA A 470 8.20 -34.00 9.79
CA ALA A 470 7.83 -35.11 8.92
C ALA A 470 6.81 -36.05 9.56
N PRO A 471 6.99 -36.57 10.81
CA PRO A 471 6.01 -37.48 11.40
C PRO A 471 4.61 -36.85 11.62
N TYR A 472 4.55 -35.52 11.80
CA TYR A 472 3.27 -34.81 11.93
C TYR A 472 2.59 -34.70 10.56
N PHE A 473 3.35 -34.33 9.52
CA PHE A 473 2.79 -34.12 8.19
C PHE A 473 2.48 -35.39 7.44
N ASP A 474 3.23 -36.48 7.68
CA ASP A 474 2.89 -37.81 7.15
C ASP A 474 1.49 -38.23 7.63
N MET A 475 1.21 -38.09 8.92
CA MET A 475 -0.11 -38.41 9.48
C MET A 475 -1.20 -37.44 9.00
N ALA A 476 -0.87 -36.17 8.84
CA ALA A 476 -1.82 -35.18 8.28
C ALA A 476 -2.16 -35.49 6.82
N LYS A 477 -1.18 -35.95 6.02
CA LYS A 477 -1.38 -36.36 4.64
C LYS A 477 -2.33 -37.55 4.54
N GLU A 478 -2.09 -38.63 5.33
CA GLU A 478 -2.98 -39.80 5.41
C GLU A 478 -4.40 -39.38 5.83
N LEU A 479 -4.52 -38.47 6.78
CA LEU A 479 -5.81 -37.95 7.21
C LEU A 479 -6.49 -37.12 6.11
N CYS A 480 -5.75 -36.33 5.34
CA CYS A 480 -6.28 -35.59 4.19
C CYS A 480 -6.83 -36.53 3.12
N GLU A 481 -6.11 -37.63 2.83
CA GLU A 481 -6.56 -38.66 1.90
C GLU A 481 -7.88 -39.30 2.37
N LYS A 482 -8.00 -39.64 3.66
CA LYS A 482 -9.24 -40.17 4.25
C LYS A 482 -10.43 -39.22 4.10
N TYR A 483 -10.24 -37.90 4.27
CA TYR A 483 -11.32 -36.93 4.22
C TYR A 483 -11.50 -36.27 2.84
N GLY A 484 -10.72 -36.63 1.83
CA GLY A 484 -10.75 -36.01 0.52
C GLY A 484 -10.33 -34.52 0.55
N ILE A 485 -9.38 -34.19 1.40
CA ILE A 485 -8.80 -32.83 1.55
C ILE A 485 -7.52 -32.76 0.71
N ILE A 486 -7.34 -31.71 -0.04
CA ILE A 486 -6.15 -31.54 -0.87
C ILE A 486 -4.97 -31.14 0.02
N PHE A 487 -3.93 -31.98 0.00
CA PHE A 487 -2.71 -31.75 0.79
C PHE A 487 -1.70 -30.92 -0.02
N ILE A 488 -1.32 -29.76 0.50
CA ILE A 488 -0.30 -28.88 -0.09
C ILE A 488 1.02 -29.13 0.64
N ASP A 489 1.90 -29.88 0.00
CA ASP A 489 3.17 -30.34 0.58
C ASP A 489 4.30 -29.32 0.34
N LEU A 490 4.40 -28.32 1.20
CA LEU A 490 5.52 -27.39 1.19
C LEU A 490 6.76 -27.98 1.90
N TYR A 491 6.54 -28.95 2.81
CA TYR A 491 7.62 -29.56 3.57
C TYR A 491 8.60 -30.31 2.68
N ASN A 492 8.09 -31.14 1.77
CA ASN A 492 8.91 -31.89 0.84
C ASN A 492 9.26 -31.12 -0.46
N ASN A 493 8.86 -29.88 -0.57
CA ASN A 493 9.19 -29.06 -1.73
C ASN A 493 10.63 -28.50 -1.62
N LYS A 494 11.58 -29.27 -2.18
CA LYS A 494 13.00 -28.91 -2.10
C LYS A 494 13.31 -27.55 -2.71
N GLU A 495 12.72 -27.22 -3.87
CA GLU A 495 12.95 -25.95 -4.56
C GLU A 495 12.54 -24.75 -3.69
N LEU A 496 11.37 -24.85 -3.06
CA LEU A 496 10.88 -23.81 -2.14
C LEU A 496 11.82 -23.66 -0.93
N ASN A 497 12.18 -24.77 -0.28
CA ASN A 497 13.00 -24.75 0.92
C ASN A 497 14.42 -24.22 0.64
N ASP A 498 14.99 -24.54 -0.54
CA ASP A 498 16.26 -23.96 -1.00
C ASP A 498 16.13 -22.43 -1.21
N LYS A 499 15.02 -21.95 -1.82
CA LYS A 499 14.78 -20.52 -2.02
C LYS A 499 14.56 -19.76 -0.72
N LEU A 500 13.93 -20.38 0.26
CA LEU A 500 13.69 -19.80 1.59
C LEU A 500 14.95 -19.80 2.46
N GLU A 501 16.04 -20.46 2.04
CA GLU A 501 17.29 -20.55 2.81
C GLU A 501 17.01 -20.89 4.29
N THR A 502 16.22 -21.96 4.54
CA THR A 502 15.61 -22.29 5.85
C THR A 502 16.59 -22.53 6.99
N THR A 503 17.88 -22.65 6.67
CA THR A 503 18.99 -22.72 7.65
C THR A 503 19.52 -21.34 8.07
N THR A 504 19.07 -20.25 7.43
CA THR A 504 19.51 -18.87 7.68
C THR A 504 18.38 -18.02 8.26
N THR A 505 18.72 -16.81 8.71
CA THR A 505 17.75 -15.83 9.21
C THR A 505 17.29 -14.83 8.14
N LYS A 506 17.67 -15.04 6.87
CA LYS A 506 17.37 -14.08 5.79
C LYS A 506 15.87 -13.90 5.55
N TYR A 507 15.13 -15.00 5.47
CA TYR A 507 13.69 -15.00 5.25
C TYR A 507 12.89 -15.44 6.48
N LEU A 508 13.57 -16.03 7.48
CA LEU A 508 13.04 -16.45 8.77
C LEU A 508 13.85 -15.78 9.90
N PRO A 509 13.64 -14.47 10.19
CA PRO A 509 14.50 -13.72 11.12
C PRO A 509 14.62 -14.33 12.52
N ASP A 510 13.57 -14.96 13.01
CA ASP A 510 13.51 -15.68 14.29
C ASP A 510 13.55 -17.22 14.14
N THR A 511 13.98 -17.70 12.96
CA THR A 511 14.03 -19.13 12.59
C THR A 511 12.67 -19.84 12.52
N LEU A 512 11.56 -19.11 12.66
CA LEU A 512 10.19 -19.64 12.68
C LEU A 512 9.26 -18.89 11.72
N HIS A 513 9.22 -17.57 11.82
CA HIS A 513 8.29 -16.75 11.08
C HIS A 513 8.95 -16.15 9.84
N LEU A 514 8.23 -16.24 8.72
CA LEU A 514 8.65 -15.59 7.49
C LEU A 514 8.54 -14.07 7.62
N ASN A 515 9.51 -13.36 7.08
CA ASN A 515 9.35 -11.92 6.81
C ASN A 515 8.57 -11.70 5.50
N ALA A 516 8.31 -10.45 5.14
CA ALA A 516 7.57 -10.09 3.94
C ALA A 516 8.15 -10.74 2.66
N ALA A 517 9.47 -10.72 2.49
CA ALA A 517 10.14 -11.33 1.35
C ALA A 517 9.98 -12.86 1.32
N GLY A 518 10.00 -13.52 2.47
CA GLY A 518 9.71 -14.97 2.58
C GLY A 518 8.27 -15.29 2.16
N TYR A 519 7.30 -14.45 2.54
CA TYR A 519 5.92 -14.62 2.08
C TYR A 519 5.77 -14.39 0.57
N GLU A 520 6.54 -13.49 -0.04
CA GLU A 520 6.56 -13.33 -1.50
C GLU A 520 7.04 -14.60 -2.22
N ILE A 521 8.03 -15.31 -1.65
CA ILE A 521 8.57 -16.56 -2.19
C ILE A 521 7.55 -17.69 -2.07
N ILE A 522 6.90 -17.86 -0.90
CA ILE A 522 6.03 -19.01 -0.63
C ILE A 522 4.64 -18.90 -1.26
N THR A 523 4.11 -17.68 -1.40
CA THR A 523 2.72 -17.46 -1.86
C THR A 523 2.42 -18.08 -3.22
N PRO A 524 3.27 -18.01 -4.28
CA PRO A 524 3.01 -18.66 -5.55
C PRO A 524 2.79 -20.16 -5.42
N TYR A 525 3.58 -20.86 -4.62
CA TYR A 525 3.45 -22.31 -4.44
C TYR A 525 2.10 -22.71 -3.82
N ILE A 526 1.60 -21.90 -2.87
CA ILE A 526 0.29 -22.12 -2.25
C ILE A 526 -0.82 -21.79 -3.25
N LEU A 527 -0.72 -20.66 -3.96
CA LEU A 527 -1.70 -20.22 -4.93
C LEU A 527 -1.84 -21.22 -6.08
N ASP A 528 -0.72 -21.67 -6.66
CA ASP A 528 -0.70 -22.63 -7.76
C ASP A 528 -1.32 -23.97 -7.34
N ALA A 529 -1.03 -24.43 -6.10
CA ALA A 529 -1.62 -25.65 -5.56
C ALA A 529 -3.14 -25.51 -5.33
N ILE A 530 -3.60 -24.35 -4.88
CA ILE A 530 -5.04 -24.07 -4.72
C ILE A 530 -5.73 -24.09 -6.10
N VAL A 531 -5.17 -23.42 -7.09
CA VAL A 531 -5.72 -23.37 -8.46
C VAL A 531 -5.73 -24.76 -9.09
N ALA A 532 -4.62 -25.50 -9.02
CA ALA A 532 -4.56 -26.87 -9.53
C ALA A 532 -5.61 -27.77 -8.86
N GLY A 533 -5.83 -27.58 -7.57
CA GLY A 533 -6.82 -28.33 -6.81
C GLY A 533 -8.27 -28.05 -7.23
N LEU A 534 -8.58 -26.92 -7.88
CA LEU A 534 -9.95 -26.63 -8.33
C LEU A 534 -10.47 -27.67 -9.33
N SER A 535 -9.59 -28.22 -10.16
CA SER A 535 -9.93 -29.22 -11.17
C SER A 535 -10.00 -30.67 -10.63
N VAL A 536 -9.54 -30.92 -9.41
CA VAL A 536 -9.58 -32.25 -8.79
C VAL A 536 -11.02 -32.58 -8.40
N THR A 537 -11.62 -33.56 -9.03
CA THR A 537 -12.93 -34.11 -8.62
C THR A 537 -12.70 -35.07 -7.45
N VAL A 538 -13.07 -34.66 -6.25
CA VAL A 538 -13.10 -35.57 -5.09
C VAL A 538 -14.42 -36.32 -5.19
N GLU A 539 -14.41 -37.58 -5.64
CA GLU A 539 -15.61 -38.40 -5.60
C GLU A 539 -15.98 -38.63 -4.12
N PRO A 540 -17.24 -38.36 -3.73
CA PRO A 540 -17.69 -38.73 -2.39
C PRO A 540 -17.64 -40.26 -2.28
N GLU A 541 -16.97 -40.74 -1.24
CA GLU A 541 -17.06 -42.17 -0.89
C GLU A 541 -18.55 -42.57 -0.75
N THR A 542 -19.00 -43.41 -1.65
CA THR A 542 -20.35 -43.96 -1.60
C THR A 542 -20.41 -44.90 -0.38
N THR A 543 -20.93 -44.41 0.73
CA THR A 543 -21.42 -45.28 1.79
C THR A 543 -22.52 -46.15 1.21
N ALA A 544 -22.29 -47.48 1.22
CA ALA A 544 -23.26 -48.44 0.77
C ALA A 544 -24.59 -48.24 1.53
N PRO A 545 -25.75 -48.37 0.84
CA PRO A 545 -27.02 -48.14 1.50
C PRO A 545 -27.25 -49.18 2.58
N GLU A 546 -27.45 -48.68 3.80
CA GLU A 546 -27.96 -49.45 4.91
C GLU A 546 -29.33 -50.04 4.52
N THR A 547 -29.45 -51.34 4.58
CA THR A 547 -30.67 -52.09 4.29
C THR A 547 -31.76 -51.66 5.31
N THR A 548 -32.72 -50.90 4.85
CA THR A 548 -33.90 -50.53 5.63
C THR A 548 -34.80 -51.75 5.82
N GLU A 549 -34.89 -52.22 7.06
CA GLU A 549 -36.02 -53.08 7.47
C GLU A 549 -37.31 -52.24 7.45
N ALA A 550 -38.39 -52.85 6.94
CA ALA A 550 -39.66 -52.22 6.71
C ALA A 550 -40.38 -51.86 8.03
N PRO A 551 -41.12 -50.75 8.07
CA PRO A 551 -41.84 -50.33 9.30
C PRO A 551 -43.12 -51.12 9.49
N VAL A 552 -43.31 -51.57 10.73
CA VAL A 552 -44.60 -52.08 11.23
C VAL A 552 -45.54 -50.91 11.50
N GLU A 553 -46.65 -50.90 10.79
CA GLU A 553 -47.79 -49.97 11.01
C GLU A 553 -48.41 -50.20 12.40
N THR A 554 -48.52 -49.14 13.19
CA THR A 554 -49.45 -49.10 14.30
C THR A 554 -50.16 -47.74 14.29
N THR A 555 -51.40 -47.79 13.87
CA THR A 555 -52.38 -46.70 13.92
C THR A 555 -52.84 -46.46 15.35
N VAL A 556 -52.78 -45.23 15.84
CA VAL A 556 -53.66 -44.68 16.88
C VAL A 556 -53.91 -43.21 16.57
N ALA A 557 -55.20 -42.86 16.56
CA ALA A 557 -55.75 -41.54 16.25
C ALA A 557 -55.76 -40.60 17.48
N PRO A 558 -56.13 -39.31 17.31
CA PRO A 558 -55.63 -38.24 18.12
C PRO A 558 -56.57 -37.84 19.28
N GLU A 559 -56.00 -37.24 20.30
CA GLU A 559 -56.77 -36.52 21.32
C GLU A 559 -56.29 -35.07 21.40
N VAL A 560 -57.32 -34.17 21.28
CA VAL A 560 -57.20 -32.71 21.36
C VAL A 560 -57.40 -32.31 22.82
N THR A 561 -56.56 -31.44 23.35
CA THR A 561 -56.96 -30.50 24.42
C THR A 561 -56.18 -29.18 24.29
N ASP A 562 -56.99 -28.11 24.16
CA ASP A 562 -56.62 -26.72 24.38
C ASP A 562 -56.21 -26.48 25.83
N GLU A 563 -55.21 -25.64 26.05
CA GLU A 563 -55.33 -24.60 27.10
C GLU A 563 -54.26 -23.52 26.93
N ALA A 564 -54.74 -22.32 27.13
CA ALA A 564 -54.06 -21.03 26.93
C ALA A 564 -53.38 -20.54 28.23
N THR A 565 -52.70 -19.40 28.07
CA THR A 565 -52.21 -18.41 29.07
C THR A 565 -50.87 -18.71 29.71
N GLU A 566 -49.94 -17.82 29.81
CA GLU A 566 -49.79 -16.42 30.20
C GLU A 566 -48.31 -15.99 30.02
N GLU A 567 -48.06 -14.75 29.60
CA GLU A 567 -46.78 -14.06 29.74
C GLU A 567 -46.52 -13.66 31.19
N PRO A 568 -45.31 -13.49 31.63
CA PRO A 568 -44.98 -12.49 32.62
C PRO A 568 -43.94 -11.45 32.13
N VAL A 569 -44.34 -10.22 32.35
CA VAL A 569 -43.56 -8.98 32.41
C VAL A 569 -42.49 -9.08 33.49
N ILE A 570 -41.25 -8.64 33.22
CA ILE A 570 -40.27 -8.36 34.26
C ILE A 570 -39.67 -6.96 34.10
N GLU A 571 -39.77 -6.28 35.21
CA GLU A 571 -39.33 -4.93 35.54
C GLU A 571 -37.82 -4.70 35.42
N SER A 572 -37.54 -3.46 35.12
CA SER A 572 -36.23 -2.78 35.24
C SER A 572 -35.78 -2.62 36.69
N GLY A 573 -34.54 -2.95 36.97
CA GLY A 573 -33.87 -2.62 38.24
C GLY A 573 -32.53 -1.94 37.99
N VAL A 574 -32.51 -0.63 38.23
CA VAL A 574 -31.32 0.22 38.35
C VAL A 574 -30.75 0.05 39.75
N THR A 575 -29.45 -0.14 39.90
CA THR A 575 -28.73 0.22 41.14
C THR A 575 -27.32 0.73 40.86
N ASP A 576 -27.02 1.75 41.61
CA ASP A 576 -25.94 2.71 41.59
C ASP A 576 -24.55 2.17 41.89
N VAL A 577 -23.59 3.00 41.50
CA VAL A 577 -22.14 3.16 41.69
C VAL A 577 -21.71 3.16 43.19
N PRO A 578 -20.43 2.84 43.52
CA PRO A 578 -19.57 3.96 43.89
C PRO A 578 -18.19 4.00 43.19
N GLN A 579 -17.77 5.25 43.00
CA GLN A 579 -16.40 5.69 42.70
C GLN A 579 -15.45 5.41 43.87
N ASP A 580 -14.20 5.13 43.56
CA ASP A 580 -13.07 5.61 44.34
C ASP A 580 -11.84 5.88 43.44
N GLU A 581 -11.20 7.00 43.72
CA GLU A 581 -10.02 7.60 43.07
C GLU A 581 -8.74 6.90 43.53
N GLU A 582 -7.71 6.82 42.68
CA GLU A 582 -6.41 7.51 42.85
C GLU A 582 -5.34 7.08 41.81
N LYS A 583 -4.90 8.12 41.07
CA LYS A 583 -3.53 8.56 40.68
C LYS A 583 -2.49 7.66 40.01
N THR A 584 -2.06 8.28 38.92
CA THR A 584 -0.70 8.54 38.38
C THR A 584 -0.07 7.51 37.44
N GLY A 585 0.22 7.99 36.22
CA GLY A 585 1.20 7.37 35.35
C GLY A 585 1.03 7.74 33.86
N CYS A 586 1.78 8.73 33.42
CA CYS A 586 1.90 9.27 32.07
C CYS A 586 2.18 8.20 31.00
N GLY A 587 1.48 8.25 29.86
CA GLY A 587 1.78 7.43 28.68
C GLY A 587 0.73 7.66 27.60
N GLY A 588 0.93 8.69 26.76
CA GLY A 588 -0.02 9.03 25.71
C GLY A 588 -0.08 7.98 24.60
N MET A 589 -1.24 7.38 24.42
CA MET A 589 -1.59 6.67 23.20
C MET A 589 -2.46 7.58 22.34
N ILE A 590 -1.95 7.93 21.15
CA ILE A 590 -2.75 8.58 20.11
C ILE A 590 -3.50 7.46 19.38
N ALA A 591 -4.79 7.35 19.64
CA ALA A 591 -5.70 6.50 18.88
C ALA A 591 -6.08 7.27 17.59
N GLY A 592 -5.54 6.84 16.45
CA GLY A 592 -5.98 7.30 15.13
C GLY A 592 -7.35 6.70 14.80
N ALA A 593 -8.36 7.55 14.71
CA ALA A 593 -9.68 7.16 14.23
C ALA A 593 -9.63 6.90 12.71
N VAL A 594 -9.90 5.67 12.31
CA VAL A 594 -10.16 5.31 10.90
C VAL A 594 -11.59 5.75 10.57
N ALA A 595 -11.73 6.81 9.80
CA ALA A 595 -13.01 7.21 9.21
C ALA A 595 -13.25 6.37 7.94
N VAL A 596 -14.21 5.45 8.01
CA VAL A 596 -14.74 4.73 6.84
C VAL A 596 -15.64 5.69 6.08
N ILE A 597 -15.18 6.18 4.92
CA ILE A 597 -16.03 6.92 3.97
C ILE A 597 -16.73 5.89 3.08
N ALA A 598 -18.01 5.65 3.35
CA ALA A 598 -18.88 4.93 2.44
C ALA A 598 -19.24 5.84 1.25
N LEU A 599 -18.70 5.55 0.07
CA LEU A 599 -19.12 6.16 -1.19
C LEU A 599 -20.47 5.59 -1.61
N LEU A 600 -21.54 6.35 -1.36
CA LEU A 600 -22.85 6.14 -1.97
C LEU A 600 -22.78 6.56 -3.45
N GLY A 601 -22.79 5.57 -4.33
CA GLY A 601 -22.95 5.79 -5.76
C GLY A 601 -24.37 6.28 -6.08
N THR A 602 -24.51 7.54 -6.46
CA THR A 602 -25.75 8.07 -7.04
C THR A 602 -25.82 7.69 -8.52
N ALA A 603 -26.69 6.76 -8.85
CA ALA A 603 -27.07 6.46 -10.22
C ALA A 603 -27.92 7.62 -10.77
N ILE A 604 -27.37 8.34 -11.76
CA ILE A 604 -28.14 9.35 -12.52
C ILE A 604 -28.94 8.62 -13.60
N VAL A 605 -30.24 8.53 -13.40
CA VAL A 605 -31.19 8.04 -14.42
C VAL A 605 -31.50 9.18 -15.39
N PHE A 606 -31.02 9.07 -16.62
CA PHE A 606 -31.48 9.95 -17.71
C PHE A 606 -32.89 9.53 -18.14
N LYS A 607 -33.87 10.38 -17.86
CA LYS A 607 -35.23 10.25 -18.37
C LYS A 607 -35.29 10.90 -19.75
N LYS A 608 -35.49 10.06 -20.78
CA LYS A 608 -35.77 10.49 -22.15
C LYS A 608 -37.15 11.15 -22.19
N LYS A 609 -37.22 12.38 -22.67
CA LYS A 609 -38.48 13.06 -22.96
C LYS A 609 -38.68 13.02 -24.49
N ASP A 610 -39.85 12.56 -24.85
CA ASP A 610 -40.37 12.54 -26.24
C ASP A 610 -40.44 13.94 -26.87
#